data_344042e96709ee745c859f8fbc93c1ce
#
_entry.id   344042e96709ee745c859f8fbc93c1ce
#
_cell.length_a   1.000
_cell.length_b   1.000
_cell.length_c   1.000
_cell.angle_alpha   90.00
_cell.angle_beta   90.00
_cell.angle_gamma   90.00
#
_symmetry.space_group_name_H-M   'P 1'
#
loop_
_entity.id
_entity.type
_entity.pdbx_description
1 polymer ?
#
loop_
_entity_poly.entity_id
_entity_poly.type
_entity_poly.pdbx_seq_one_letter_code
_entity_poly.pdbx_strand_id
1 'polypeptide(L)'
;MSNSIRIKNLSHSFKKQKIFDNVSLNFEENKIYGLLGKNGAGKTTLLNIIVNQLIQSEGDIEISGKNIKEDLKVLEDICIVREKEFYNSDFKVGQIFEFSSSFYKNYDKALEEKLCKYFDLNIKKKYRQLSRGMKTILSNIIGICSNSAITIFDEPTIGLDAVNRQEFYNVILDNYIKNPRTIIISTHLIDEIDDLLEHVIILNEGKIIIDEDIDTIKQKAHYITGSREEVEKLEAIRSVKPKKSFGNTVAYFYYGDFNKNDENILKNSNIDVGYIGLQDMFVSMTKKEVL
;
A
#
# COMPACT_ATOMS: atom_id res chain seq x y z
N MET A 1 2.61 20.98 13.05
CA MET A 1 3.37 19.78 13.50
C MET A 1 3.31 18.80 12.32
N SER A 2 4.41 18.15 11.99
CA SER A 2 4.45 17.17 10.88
C SER A 2 3.64 15.93 11.26
N ASN A 3 2.68 15.52 10.42
CA ASN A 3 1.86 14.30 10.62
C ASN A 3 2.57 13.05 10.08
N SER A 4 3.87 12.94 10.30
CA SER A 4 4.68 11.81 9.86
C SER A 4 4.58 10.63 10.84
N ILE A 5 4.79 9.41 10.33
CA ILE A 5 4.94 8.21 11.14
C ILE A 5 6.39 7.75 11.00
N ARG A 6 7.08 7.58 12.12
CA ARG A 6 8.44 7.06 12.15
C ARG A 6 8.50 5.78 12.97
N ILE A 7 8.98 4.73 12.35
CA ILE A 7 9.19 3.41 12.95
C ILE A 7 10.70 3.18 13.07
N LYS A 8 11.18 2.86 14.27
CA LYS A 8 12.60 2.64 14.54
C LYS A 8 12.82 1.25 15.13
N ASN A 9 13.64 0.45 14.47
CA ASN A 9 14.12 -0.86 14.94
C ASN A 9 12.99 -1.79 15.41
N LEU A 10 11.87 -1.79 14.68
CA LEU A 10 10.69 -2.59 15.00
C LEU A 10 11.01 -4.08 14.92
N SER A 11 10.84 -4.78 16.04
CA SER A 11 10.80 -6.24 16.08
C SER A 11 9.49 -6.71 16.68
N HIS A 12 8.92 -7.77 16.12
CA HIS A 12 7.68 -8.36 16.63
C HIS A 12 7.61 -9.85 16.32
N SER A 13 7.08 -10.61 17.28
CA SER A 13 6.89 -12.06 17.14
C SER A 13 5.55 -12.49 17.72
N PHE A 14 4.87 -13.41 17.03
CA PHE A 14 3.75 -14.15 17.60
C PHE A 14 4.25 -15.49 18.13
N LYS A 15 4.25 -15.67 19.46
CA LYS A 15 4.84 -16.84 20.12
C LYS A 15 6.30 -17.03 19.69
N LYS A 16 6.59 -18.09 18.90
CA LYS A 16 7.93 -18.40 18.37
C LYS A 16 8.16 -17.94 16.93
N GLN A 17 7.14 -17.42 16.26
CA GLN A 17 7.25 -16.98 14.87
C GLN A 17 7.60 -15.49 14.82
N LYS A 18 8.80 -15.18 14.39
CA LYS A 18 9.26 -13.81 14.13
C LYS A 18 8.55 -13.28 12.89
N ILE A 19 7.92 -12.10 13.02
CA ILE A 19 7.22 -11.42 11.93
C ILE A 19 8.08 -10.26 11.41
N PHE A 20 8.63 -9.45 12.33
CA PHE A 20 9.55 -8.36 12.00
C PHE A 20 10.85 -8.52 12.77
N ASP A 21 11.94 -8.13 12.13
CA ASP A 21 13.29 -8.16 12.68
C ASP A 21 14.00 -6.85 12.33
N ASN A 22 14.06 -5.94 13.29
CA ASN A 22 14.77 -4.67 13.20
C ASN A 22 14.35 -3.83 11.97
N VAL A 23 13.04 -3.71 11.72
CA VAL A 23 12.48 -2.93 10.61
C VAL A 23 12.38 -1.46 10.99
N SER A 24 12.88 -0.58 10.12
CA SER A 24 12.72 0.88 10.25
C SER A 24 12.06 1.43 9.00
N LEU A 25 11.09 2.34 9.17
CA LEU A 25 10.30 2.97 8.11
C LEU A 25 9.97 4.40 8.48
N ASN A 26 9.78 5.23 7.47
CA ASN A 26 9.29 6.59 7.64
C ASN A 26 8.18 6.88 6.63
N PHE A 27 7.01 7.33 7.12
CA PHE A 27 5.94 7.86 6.30
C PHE A 27 5.93 9.37 6.47
N GLU A 28 6.24 10.08 5.42
CA GLU A 28 6.18 11.54 5.39
C GLU A 28 4.72 12.01 5.35
N GLU A 29 4.48 13.25 5.74
CA GLU A 29 3.15 13.85 5.66
C GLU A 29 2.74 14.14 4.21
N ASN A 30 1.42 14.15 3.99
CA ASN A 30 0.82 14.55 2.71
C ASN A 30 1.33 13.76 1.50
N LYS A 31 1.43 12.45 1.66
CA LYS A 31 1.75 11.51 0.56
C LYS A 31 0.79 10.33 0.55
N ILE A 32 0.58 9.77 -0.63
CA ILE A 32 -0.16 8.50 -0.81
C ILE A 32 0.85 7.36 -0.90
N TYR A 33 0.81 6.48 0.08
CA TYR A 33 1.68 5.31 0.20
C TYR A 33 0.97 4.03 -0.22
N GLY A 34 1.62 3.22 -1.05
CA GLY A 34 1.27 1.84 -1.27
C GLY A 34 2.07 0.91 -0.35
N LEU A 35 1.41 0.25 0.60
CA LEU A 35 2.00 -0.84 1.38
C LEU A 35 1.69 -2.17 0.71
N LEU A 36 2.62 -2.64 -0.12
CA LEU A 36 2.45 -3.79 -0.99
C LEU A 36 3.07 -5.04 -0.38
N GLY A 37 2.48 -6.20 -0.64
CA GLY A 37 3.03 -7.45 -0.14
C GLY A 37 2.05 -8.61 -0.31
N LYS A 38 2.57 -9.83 -0.39
CA LYS A 38 1.73 -11.04 -0.43
C LYS A 38 0.89 -11.18 0.85
N ASN A 39 -0.15 -12.01 0.77
CA ASN A 39 -0.88 -12.41 1.98
C ASN A 39 0.08 -13.09 2.96
N GLY A 40 0.04 -12.64 4.23
CA GLY A 40 0.96 -13.12 5.27
C GLY A 40 2.34 -12.43 5.29
N ALA A 41 2.61 -11.44 4.43
CA ALA A 41 3.88 -10.69 4.46
C ALA A 41 4.07 -9.84 5.73
N GLY A 42 2.99 -9.54 6.47
CA GLY A 42 3.02 -8.74 7.70
C GLY A 42 2.31 -7.39 7.59
N LYS A 43 1.69 -7.03 6.45
CA LYS A 43 1.04 -5.72 6.24
C LYS A 43 0.07 -5.35 7.37
N THR A 44 -0.95 -6.17 7.61
CA THR A 44 -1.95 -5.93 8.66
C THR A 44 -1.32 -5.91 10.06
N THR A 45 -0.27 -6.71 10.30
CA THR A 45 0.49 -6.69 11.58
C THR A 45 1.18 -5.33 11.76
N LEU A 46 1.86 -4.83 10.73
CA LEU A 46 2.50 -3.52 10.75
C LEU A 46 1.47 -2.41 11.01
N LEU A 47 0.36 -2.41 10.30
CA LEU A 47 -0.71 -1.43 10.47
C LEU A 47 -1.32 -1.49 11.89
N ASN A 48 -1.52 -2.70 12.45
CA ASN A 48 -2.00 -2.86 13.84
C ASN A 48 -1.02 -2.27 14.85
N ILE A 49 0.28 -2.41 14.61
CA ILE A 49 1.30 -1.84 15.49
C ILE A 49 1.30 -0.30 15.38
N ILE A 50 1.22 0.26 14.17
CA ILE A 50 1.15 1.71 13.94
C ILE A 50 -0.02 2.35 14.71
N VAL A 51 -1.20 1.72 14.69
CA VAL A 51 -2.39 2.24 15.39
C VAL A 51 -2.51 1.74 16.84
N ASN A 52 -1.45 1.19 17.41
CA ASN A 52 -1.36 0.70 18.78
C ASN A 52 -2.42 -0.35 19.18
N GLN A 53 -2.97 -1.08 18.22
CA GLN A 53 -3.84 -2.24 18.47
C GLN A 53 -3.06 -3.52 18.72
N LEU A 54 -1.78 -3.51 18.40
CA LEU A 54 -0.83 -4.56 18.68
C LEU A 54 0.46 -3.92 19.22
N ILE A 55 0.91 -4.37 20.38
CA ILE A 55 2.14 -3.87 20.98
C ILE A 55 3.33 -4.63 20.37
N GLN A 56 4.30 -3.90 19.84
CA GLN A 56 5.55 -4.47 19.32
C GLN A 56 6.41 -5.07 20.43
N SER A 57 7.25 -6.06 20.08
CA SER A 57 8.17 -6.66 21.04
C SER A 57 9.32 -5.72 21.39
N GLU A 58 9.87 -5.03 20.36
CA GLU A 58 10.98 -4.07 20.50
C GLU A 58 10.79 -2.92 19.49
N GLY A 59 11.51 -1.84 19.70
CA GLY A 59 11.52 -0.65 18.87
C GLY A 59 10.49 0.39 19.29
N ASP A 60 10.50 1.50 18.56
CA ASP A 60 9.68 2.67 18.85
C ASP A 60 8.88 3.12 17.63
N ILE A 61 7.69 3.66 17.89
CA ILE A 61 6.85 4.30 16.90
C ILE A 61 6.54 5.70 17.37
N GLU A 62 6.86 6.65 16.52
CA GLU A 62 6.56 8.06 16.71
C GLU A 62 5.55 8.50 15.66
N ILE A 63 4.53 9.24 16.10
CA ILE A 63 3.55 9.91 15.23
C ILE A 63 3.60 11.38 15.56
N SER A 64 3.80 12.22 14.54
CA SER A 64 3.96 13.66 14.72
C SER A 64 5.06 14.02 15.73
N GLY A 65 6.14 13.22 15.76
CA GLY A 65 7.29 13.40 16.66
C GLY A 65 7.06 12.96 18.10
N LYS A 66 5.93 12.30 18.40
CA LYS A 66 5.61 11.81 19.75
C LYS A 66 5.53 10.29 19.75
N ASN A 67 6.09 9.65 20.78
CA ASN A 67 6.02 8.20 20.93
C ASN A 67 4.60 7.77 21.30
N ILE A 68 4.04 6.81 20.57
CA ILE A 68 2.65 6.32 20.77
C ILE A 68 2.45 5.64 22.14
N LYS A 69 3.53 5.19 22.81
CA LYS A 69 3.47 4.61 24.16
C LYS A 69 3.31 5.68 25.23
N GLU A 70 3.79 6.90 24.96
CA GLU A 70 3.82 8.02 25.93
C GLU A 70 2.63 8.96 25.75
N ASP A 71 2.15 9.16 24.52
CA ASP A 71 1.04 10.05 24.21
C ASP A 71 0.04 9.40 23.24
N LEU A 72 -0.98 8.74 23.79
CA LEU A 72 -2.05 8.11 23.01
C LEU A 72 -2.93 9.11 22.25
N LYS A 73 -2.86 10.40 22.56
CA LYS A 73 -3.67 11.42 21.86
C LYS A 73 -3.28 11.57 20.39
N VAL A 74 -2.05 11.17 20.03
CA VAL A 74 -1.62 11.18 18.62
C VAL A 74 -2.46 10.24 17.75
N LEU A 75 -3.13 9.25 18.35
CA LEU A 75 -4.01 8.31 17.65
C LEU A 75 -5.37 8.93 17.29
N GLU A 76 -5.76 10.06 17.90
CA GLU A 76 -7.02 10.76 17.58
C GLU A 76 -7.04 11.30 16.14
N ASP A 77 -5.86 11.53 15.56
CA ASP A 77 -5.69 12.04 14.19
C ASP A 77 -5.50 10.93 13.15
N ILE A 78 -5.74 9.66 13.54
CA ILE A 78 -5.62 8.50 12.66
C ILE A 78 -6.98 7.85 12.44
N CYS A 79 -7.33 7.60 11.18
CA CYS A 79 -8.42 6.72 10.80
C CYS A 79 -7.86 5.46 10.14
N ILE A 80 -8.30 4.29 10.60
CA ILE A 80 -8.01 3.02 9.93
C ILE A 80 -9.30 2.35 9.50
N VAL A 81 -9.35 1.98 8.23
CA VAL A 81 -10.45 1.26 7.59
C VAL A 81 -10.01 -0.17 7.29
N ARG A 82 -10.85 -1.15 7.60
CA ARG A 82 -10.60 -2.57 7.39
C ARG A 82 -11.81 -3.30 6.85
N GLU A 83 -11.57 -4.48 6.25
CA GLU A 83 -12.66 -5.36 5.80
C GLU A 83 -13.61 -5.78 6.92
N LYS A 84 -13.05 -6.08 8.11
CA LYS A 84 -13.82 -6.56 9.26
C LYS A 84 -13.97 -5.45 10.28
N GLU A 85 -15.05 -4.72 10.17
CA GLU A 85 -15.50 -3.80 11.20
C GLU A 85 -16.51 -4.49 12.12
N PHE A 86 -16.37 -4.27 13.42
CA PHE A 86 -17.24 -4.91 14.44
C PHE A 86 -18.46 -4.04 14.72
N TYR A 87 -19.23 -3.68 13.69
CA TYR A 87 -20.49 -2.99 13.90
C TYR A 87 -21.58 -3.95 14.36
N ASN A 88 -22.47 -3.45 15.24
CA ASN A 88 -23.65 -4.22 15.59
C ASN A 88 -24.49 -4.50 14.33
N SER A 89 -24.78 -5.77 14.09
CA SER A 89 -25.49 -6.25 12.90
C SER A 89 -26.88 -5.63 12.69
N ASP A 90 -27.51 -5.18 13.77
CA ASP A 90 -28.85 -4.55 13.75
C ASP A 90 -28.84 -3.03 13.57
N PHE A 91 -27.69 -2.39 13.64
CA PHE A 91 -27.57 -0.96 13.35
C PHE A 91 -27.89 -0.67 11.89
N LYS A 92 -28.62 0.42 11.64
CA LYS A 92 -28.78 0.95 10.29
C LYS A 92 -27.47 1.63 9.86
N VAL A 93 -27.21 1.63 8.56
CA VAL A 93 -26.04 2.30 7.97
C VAL A 93 -25.91 3.75 8.45
N GLY A 94 -27.03 4.52 8.46
CA GLY A 94 -27.03 5.90 8.95
C GLY A 94 -26.63 6.03 10.43
N GLN A 95 -26.99 5.05 11.29
CA GLN A 95 -26.55 5.06 12.69
C GLN A 95 -25.06 4.76 12.83
N ILE A 96 -24.49 3.94 11.94
CA ILE A 96 -23.06 3.68 11.90
C ILE A 96 -22.30 4.95 11.50
N PHE A 97 -22.78 5.68 10.49
CA PHE A 97 -22.20 6.96 10.09
C PHE A 97 -22.28 8.00 11.22
N GLU A 98 -23.43 8.14 11.86
CA GLU A 98 -23.61 9.05 13.00
C GLU A 98 -22.64 8.73 14.15
N PHE A 99 -22.52 7.44 14.49
CA PHE A 99 -21.57 6.97 15.49
C PHE A 99 -20.12 7.26 15.06
N SER A 100 -19.72 6.87 13.84
CA SER A 100 -18.37 7.08 13.34
C SER A 100 -18.00 8.56 13.26
N SER A 101 -18.92 9.43 12.81
CA SER A 101 -18.70 10.88 12.71
C SER A 101 -18.42 11.54 14.05
N SER A 102 -18.85 10.96 15.17
CA SER A 102 -18.59 11.50 16.50
C SER A 102 -17.14 11.34 16.96
N PHE A 103 -16.38 10.44 16.35
CA PHE A 103 -14.96 10.22 16.68
C PHE A 103 -14.00 11.13 15.92
N TYR A 104 -14.41 11.64 14.74
CA TYR A 104 -13.52 12.41 13.87
C TYR A 104 -13.89 13.88 13.88
N LYS A 105 -12.96 14.74 14.34
CA LYS A 105 -13.19 16.20 14.50
C LYS A 105 -13.55 16.90 13.18
N ASN A 106 -13.00 16.42 12.07
CA ASN A 106 -13.11 17.04 10.74
C ASN A 106 -14.00 16.23 9.80
N TYR A 107 -14.93 15.44 10.36
CA TYR A 107 -15.78 14.57 9.56
C TYR A 107 -16.68 15.35 8.60
N ASP A 108 -16.60 15.03 7.30
CA ASP A 108 -17.37 15.70 6.24
C ASP A 108 -18.69 14.97 5.96
N LYS A 109 -19.77 15.42 6.62
CA LYS A 109 -21.12 14.87 6.42
C LYS A 109 -21.70 15.17 5.01
N ALA A 110 -21.32 16.30 4.42
CA ALA A 110 -21.80 16.63 3.08
C ALA A 110 -21.17 15.71 2.01
N LEU A 111 -19.90 15.36 2.19
CA LEU A 111 -19.23 14.36 1.35
C LEU A 111 -19.82 12.96 1.57
N GLU A 112 -20.10 12.55 2.82
CA GLU A 112 -20.76 11.29 3.15
C GLU A 112 -22.08 11.11 2.37
N GLU A 113 -22.95 12.12 2.40
CA GLU A 113 -24.23 12.07 1.68
C GLU A 113 -24.03 11.93 0.15
N LYS A 114 -23.03 12.62 -0.40
CA LYS A 114 -22.68 12.51 -1.84
C LYS A 114 -22.17 11.11 -2.18
N LEU A 115 -21.27 10.57 -1.36
CA LEU A 115 -20.69 9.24 -1.60
C LEU A 115 -21.72 8.12 -1.39
N CYS A 116 -22.64 8.26 -0.42
CA CYS A 116 -23.74 7.32 -0.27
C CYS A 116 -24.63 7.24 -1.53
N LYS A 117 -24.90 8.38 -2.16
CA LYS A 117 -25.65 8.42 -3.45
C LYS A 117 -24.82 7.86 -4.59
N TYR A 118 -23.55 8.20 -4.65
CA TYR A 118 -22.64 7.79 -5.71
C TYR A 118 -22.46 6.27 -5.78
N PHE A 119 -22.30 5.62 -4.63
CA PHE A 119 -22.15 4.17 -4.51
C PHE A 119 -23.47 3.41 -4.26
N ASP A 120 -24.63 4.06 -4.42
CA ASP A 120 -25.97 3.49 -4.14
C ASP A 120 -26.07 2.80 -2.78
N LEU A 121 -25.46 3.38 -1.75
CA LEU A 121 -25.49 2.84 -0.39
C LEU A 121 -26.71 3.32 0.38
N ASN A 122 -27.67 2.43 0.60
CA ASN A 122 -28.91 2.78 1.29
C ASN A 122 -28.71 2.86 2.82
N ILE A 123 -28.72 4.09 3.35
CA ILE A 123 -28.51 4.38 4.77
C ILE A 123 -29.62 3.85 5.72
N LYS A 124 -30.79 3.45 5.18
CA LYS A 124 -31.90 2.88 5.97
C LYS A 124 -31.76 1.36 6.19
N LYS A 125 -30.94 0.67 5.38
CA LYS A 125 -30.67 -0.78 5.54
C LYS A 125 -29.90 -1.06 6.83
N LYS A 126 -30.15 -2.23 7.42
CA LYS A 126 -29.34 -2.74 8.53
C LYS A 126 -28.01 -3.29 8.02
N TYR A 127 -26.94 -3.19 8.82
CA TYR A 127 -25.60 -3.68 8.47
C TYR A 127 -25.59 -5.14 8.00
N ARG A 128 -26.37 -6.02 8.66
CA ARG A 128 -26.52 -7.44 8.27
C ARG A 128 -27.14 -7.66 6.88
N GLN A 129 -27.83 -6.66 6.33
CA GLN A 129 -28.49 -6.74 5.01
C GLN A 129 -27.56 -6.30 3.88
N LEU A 130 -26.37 -5.77 4.21
CA LEU A 130 -25.39 -5.36 3.23
C LEU A 130 -24.64 -6.57 2.69
N SER A 131 -24.37 -6.56 1.38
CA SER A 131 -23.39 -7.46 0.77
C SER A 131 -21.97 -7.16 1.31
N ARG A 132 -21.01 -8.05 1.06
CA ARG A 132 -19.61 -7.84 1.42
C ARG A 132 -19.09 -6.53 0.81
N GLY A 133 -19.30 -6.32 -0.49
CA GLY A 133 -18.89 -5.09 -1.18
C GLY A 133 -19.54 -3.83 -0.60
N MET A 134 -20.85 -3.87 -0.27
CA MET A 134 -21.50 -2.72 0.37
C MET A 134 -20.96 -2.42 1.76
N LYS A 135 -20.52 -3.42 2.52
CA LYS A 135 -19.83 -3.22 3.81
C LYS A 135 -18.48 -2.56 3.61
N THR A 136 -17.74 -2.99 2.60
CA THR A 136 -16.47 -2.37 2.21
C THR A 136 -16.68 -0.91 1.81
N ILE A 137 -17.69 -0.60 0.99
CA ILE A 137 -18.04 0.78 0.60
C ILE A 137 -18.39 1.62 1.84
N LEU A 138 -19.20 1.10 2.76
CA LEU A 138 -19.53 1.80 4.02
C LEU A 138 -18.26 2.21 4.78
N SER A 139 -17.35 1.27 5.01
CA SER A 139 -16.12 1.51 5.75
C SER A 139 -15.20 2.50 5.01
N ASN A 140 -15.12 2.38 3.69
CA ASN A 140 -14.34 3.30 2.85
C ASN A 140 -14.89 4.73 2.89
N ILE A 141 -16.22 4.92 2.84
CA ILE A 141 -16.85 6.24 2.98
C ILE A 141 -16.48 6.86 4.34
N ILE A 142 -16.51 6.09 5.42
CA ILE A 142 -16.10 6.58 6.74
C ILE A 142 -14.64 7.05 6.71
N GLY A 143 -13.74 6.25 6.14
CA GLY A 143 -12.32 6.61 6.02
C GLY A 143 -12.08 7.89 5.22
N ILE A 144 -12.76 8.03 4.08
CA ILE A 144 -12.64 9.23 3.23
C ILE A 144 -13.18 10.45 3.96
N CYS A 145 -14.37 10.33 4.55
CA CYS A 145 -15.06 11.44 5.23
C CYS A 145 -14.46 11.81 6.59
N SER A 146 -13.63 10.94 7.18
CA SER A 146 -12.98 11.20 8.47
C SER A 146 -12.09 12.46 8.43
N ASN A 147 -11.52 12.77 7.26
CA ASN A 147 -10.51 13.82 7.08
C ASN A 147 -9.42 13.81 8.16
N SER A 148 -9.07 12.61 8.64
CA SER A 148 -8.00 12.41 9.61
C SER A 148 -6.66 12.72 8.97
N ALA A 149 -5.73 13.27 9.73
CA ALA A 149 -4.39 13.63 9.23
C ALA A 149 -3.63 12.42 8.64
N ILE A 150 -3.92 11.24 9.17
CA ILE A 150 -3.42 9.96 8.65
C ILE A 150 -4.63 9.04 8.42
N THR A 151 -4.83 8.60 7.18
CA THR A 151 -5.89 7.64 6.84
C THR A 151 -5.28 6.36 6.30
N ILE A 152 -5.60 5.24 6.91
CA ILE A 152 -5.09 3.92 6.55
C ILE A 152 -6.23 3.08 5.99
N PHE A 153 -6.06 2.55 4.79
CA PHE A 153 -6.97 1.62 4.15
C PHE A 153 -6.31 0.24 4.05
N ASP A 154 -6.77 -0.71 4.86
CA ASP A 154 -6.23 -2.09 4.85
C ASP A 154 -7.11 -2.97 3.95
N GLU A 155 -6.60 -3.28 2.74
CA GLU A 155 -7.29 -4.04 1.69
C GLU A 155 -8.68 -3.47 1.32
N PRO A 156 -8.80 -2.17 0.95
CA PRO A 156 -10.07 -1.45 0.85
C PRO A 156 -10.97 -1.88 -0.32
N THR A 157 -10.48 -2.71 -1.21
CA THR A 157 -11.21 -3.10 -2.44
C THR A 157 -11.70 -4.55 -2.40
N ILE A 158 -11.47 -5.26 -1.29
CA ILE A 158 -11.96 -6.62 -1.14
C ILE A 158 -13.48 -6.67 -1.21
N GLY A 159 -13.99 -7.53 -2.13
CA GLY A 159 -15.42 -7.73 -2.34
C GLY A 159 -16.10 -6.69 -3.24
N LEU A 160 -15.35 -5.71 -3.76
CA LEU A 160 -15.81 -4.81 -4.80
C LEU A 160 -15.61 -5.43 -6.19
N ASP A 161 -16.51 -5.13 -7.12
CA ASP A 161 -16.29 -5.37 -8.53
C ASP A 161 -15.30 -4.35 -9.14
N ALA A 162 -14.85 -4.58 -10.36
CA ALA A 162 -13.83 -3.77 -11.01
C ALA A 162 -14.23 -2.28 -11.15
N VAL A 163 -15.52 -2.02 -11.40
CA VAL A 163 -16.03 -0.64 -11.53
C VAL A 163 -15.95 0.08 -10.18
N ASN A 164 -16.51 -0.51 -9.14
CA ASN A 164 -16.50 0.08 -7.80
C ASN A 164 -15.08 0.25 -7.24
N ARG A 165 -14.12 -0.63 -7.61
CA ARG A 165 -12.72 -0.46 -7.23
C ARG A 165 -12.11 0.78 -7.86
N GLN A 166 -12.27 0.95 -9.18
CA GLN A 166 -11.77 2.12 -9.89
C GLN A 166 -12.39 3.42 -9.36
N GLU A 167 -13.71 3.41 -9.13
CA GLU A 167 -14.42 4.57 -8.59
C GLU A 167 -13.95 4.93 -7.17
N PHE A 168 -13.65 3.94 -6.34
CA PHE A 168 -13.07 4.17 -5.02
C PHE A 168 -11.72 4.89 -5.10
N TYR A 169 -10.82 4.47 -6.00
CA TYR A 169 -9.53 5.12 -6.18
C TYR A 169 -9.65 6.54 -6.76
N ASN A 170 -10.57 6.75 -7.71
CA ASN A 170 -10.88 8.08 -8.23
C ASN A 170 -11.35 9.02 -7.11
N VAL A 171 -12.25 8.55 -6.24
CA VAL A 171 -12.74 9.33 -5.10
C VAL A 171 -11.64 9.65 -4.09
N ILE A 172 -10.72 8.71 -3.82
CA ILE A 172 -9.55 8.98 -2.96
C ILE A 172 -8.70 10.09 -3.56
N LEU A 173 -8.36 9.99 -4.85
CA LEU A 173 -7.52 10.97 -5.54
C LEU A 173 -8.17 12.37 -5.52
N ASP A 174 -9.44 12.45 -5.90
CA ASP A 174 -10.20 13.71 -5.90
C ASP A 174 -10.28 14.35 -4.50
N ASN A 175 -10.43 13.52 -3.47
CA ASN A 175 -10.46 14.00 -2.09
C ASN A 175 -9.07 14.42 -1.60
N TYR A 176 -8.02 13.67 -1.96
CA TYR A 176 -6.63 13.98 -1.63
C TYR A 176 -6.17 15.31 -2.24
N ILE A 177 -6.47 15.56 -3.51
CA ILE A 177 -6.12 16.82 -4.18
C ILE A 177 -6.73 18.03 -3.45
N LYS A 178 -7.94 17.88 -2.91
CA LYS A 178 -8.64 18.97 -2.19
C LYS A 178 -8.18 19.11 -0.74
N ASN A 179 -7.86 18.01 -0.12
CA ASN A 179 -7.48 17.91 1.30
C ASN A 179 -6.24 16.99 1.44
N PRO A 180 -5.03 17.48 1.11
CA PRO A 180 -3.81 16.70 1.23
C PRO A 180 -3.59 16.19 2.66
N ARG A 181 -3.32 14.90 2.80
CA ARG A 181 -3.03 14.22 4.07
C ARG A 181 -2.26 12.93 3.80
N THR A 182 -1.74 12.31 4.83
CA THR A 182 -1.07 11.01 4.67
C THR A 182 -2.10 9.90 4.47
N ILE A 183 -2.03 9.20 3.34
CA ILE A 183 -2.89 8.06 3.04
C ILE A 183 -2.00 6.83 2.86
N ILE A 184 -2.32 5.75 3.56
CA ILE A 184 -1.62 4.46 3.42
C ILE A 184 -2.64 3.45 2.92
N ILE A 185 -2.39 2.87 1.75
CA ILE A 185 -3.25 1.83 1.16
C ILE A 185 -2.47 0.52 1.17
N SER A 186 -2.92 -0.45 1.97
CA SER A 186 -2.39 -1.79 1.91
C SER A 186 -3.17 -2.60 0.90
N THR A 187 -2.49 -3.25 -0.05
CA THR A 187 -3.14 -4.10 -1.04
C THR A 187 -2.18 -5.12 -1.63
N HIS A 188 -2.75 -6.15 -2.24
CA HIS A 188 -2.07 -7.08 -3.12
C HIS A 188 -2.48 -6.92 -4.60
N LEU A 189 -3.44 -6.01 -4.90
CA LEU A 189 -3.93 -5.68 -6.25
C LEU A 189 -3.21 -4.42 -6.76
N ILE A 190 -1.97 -4.60 -7.19
CA ILE A 190 -1.03 -3.49 -7.45
C ILE A 190 -1.39 -2.73 -8.73
N ASP A 191 -1.78 -3.44 -9.79
CA ASP A 191 -2.11 -2.82 -11.10
C ASP A 191 -3.27 -1.80 -11.02
N GLU A 192 -4.08 -1.87 -9.97
CA GLU A 192 -5.25 -1.01 -9.81
C GLU A 192 -4.95 0.34 -9.15
N ILE A 193 -3.78 0.46 -8.51
CA ILE A 193 -3.43 1.65 -7.70
C ILE A 193 -2.14 2.34 -8.14
N ASP A 194 -1.48 1.82 -9.16
CA ASP A 194 -0.16 2.31 -9.61
C ASP A 194 -0.15 3.82 -9.87
N ASP A 195 -1.19 4.32 -10.55
CA ASP A 195 -1.32 5.75 -10.88
C ASP A 195 -1.69 6.65 -9.69
N LEU A 196 -2.11 6.05 -8.56
CA LEU A 196 -2.49 6.79 -7.36
C LEU A 196 -1.30 7.00 -6.41
N LEU A 197 -0.29 6.14 -6.48
CA LEU A 197 0.79 6.08 -5.51
C LEU A 197 1.87 7.13 -5.78
N GLU A 198 2.32 7.79 -4.71
CA GLU A 198 3.51 8.65 -4.73
C GLU A 198 4.73 7.92 -4.17
N HIS A 199 4.52 7.00 -3.21
CA HIS A 199 5.58 6.22 -2.58
C HIS A 199 5.17 4.76 -2.39
N VAL A 200 6.09 3.84 -2.56
CA VAL A 200 5.85 2.40 -2.49
C VAL A 200 6.75 1.75 -1.46
N ILE A 201 6.12 1.02 -0.57
CA ILE A 201 6.78 0.15 0.39
C ILE A 201 6.40 -1.29 0.05
N ILE A 202 7.39 -2.12 -0.30
CA ILE A 202 7.15 -3.56 -0.54
C ILE A 202 7.65 -4.35 0.66
N LEU A 203 6.70 -5.03 1.30
CA LEU A 203 6.94 -5.93 2.42
C LEU A 203 6.93 -7.38 1.94
N ASN A 204 8.00 -8.11 2.20
CA ASN A 204 8.12 -9.53 1.88
C ASN A 204 8.73 -10.30 3.06
N GLU A 205 7.99 -11.28 3.58
CA GLU A 205 8.40 -12.14 4.70
C GLU A 205 8.96 -11.33 5.89
N GLY A 206 8.28 -10.23 6.26
CA GLY A 206 8.65 -9.37 7.37
C GLY A 206 9.83 -8.42 7.12
N LYS A 207 10.32 -8.34 5.90
CA LYS A 207 11.41 -7.43 5.50
C LYS A 207 10.90 -6.41 4.50
N ILE A 208 11.39 -5.19 4.60
CA ILE A 208 11.20 -4.17 3.58
C ILE A 208 12.20 -4.42 2.47
N ILE A 209 11.71 -4.64 1.24
CA ILE A 209 12.56 -4.86 0.06
C ILE A 209 12.58 -3.67 -0.88
N ILE A 210 11.56 -2.79 -0.81
CA ILE A 210 11.50 -1.50 -1.49
C ILE A 210 10.89 -0.49 -0.50
N ASP A 211 11.43 0.72 -0.49
CA ASP A 211 10.95 1.89 0.24
C ASP A 211 11.41 3.14 -0.55
N GLU A 212 10.70 3.42 -1.66
CA GLU A 212 11.10 4.44 -2.64
C GLU A 212 9.89 5.15 -3.27
N ASP A 213 10.10 6.38 -3.74
CA ASP A 213 9.11 7.11 -4.54
C ASP A 213 8.86 6.39 -5.87
N ILE A 214 7.60 6.44 -6.35
CA ILE A 214 7.17 5.73 -7.56
C ILE A 214 7.99 6.13 -8.79
N ASP A 215 8.38 7.40 -8.90
CA ASP A 215 9.19 7.89 -10.02
C ASP A 215 10.61 7.28 -10.00
N THR A 216 11.19 7.08 -8.82
CA THR A 216 12.47 6.40 -8.67
C THR A 216 12.35 4.92 -9.07
N ILE A 217 11.26 4.28 -8.68
CA ILE A 217 10.98 2.90 -9.08
C ILE A 217 10.87 2.80 -10.61
N LYS A 218 10.12 3.71 -11.24
CA LYS A 218 9.97 3.77 -12.69
C LYS A 218 11.29 3.96 -13.43
N GLN A 219 12.23 4.67 -12.84
CA GLN A 219 13.57 4.87 -13.42
C GLN A 219 14.48 3.65 -13.27
N LYS A 220 14.34 2.87 -12.17
CA LYS A 220 15.24 1.76 -11.84
C LYS A 220 14.73 0.39 -12.28
N ALA A 221 13.43 0.26 -12.55
CA ALA A 221 12.80 -1.02 -12.89
C ALA A 221 12.85 -1.29 -14.40
N HIS A 222 13.72 -2.20 -14.83
CA HIS A 222 14.00 -2.47 -16.23
C HIS A 222 13.60 -3.89 -16.64
N TYR A 223 13.05 -4.00 -17.85
CA TYR A 223 12.85 -5.26 -18.56
C TYR A 223 13.83 -5.30 -19.73
N ILE A 224 14.84 -6.16 -19.63
CA ILE A 224 15.95 -6.24 -20.57
C ILE A 224 15.70 -7.45 -21.47
N THR A 225 15.60 -7.25 -22.79
CA THR A 225 15.32 -8.32 -23.77
C THR A 225 16.31 -8.25 -24.93
N GLY A 226 16.80 -9.41 -25.36
CA GLY A 226 17.72 -9.50 -26.48
C GLY A 226 18.21 -10.92 -26.70
N SER A 227 19.21 -11.07 -27.58
CA SER A 227 19.91 -12.35 -27.74
C SER A 227 20.66 -12.69 -26.45
N ARG A 228 20.70 -13.97 -26.10
CA ARG A 228 21.43 -14.42 -24.90
C ARG A 228 22.89 -13.97 -24.90
N GLU A 229 23.55 -14.04 -26.06
CA GLU A 229 24.95 -13.68 -26.22
C GLU A 229 25.21 -12.18 -25.94
N GLU A 230 24.28 -11.29 -26.33
CA GLU A 230 24.42 -9.85 -26.10
C GLU A 230 24.02 -9.46 -24.69
N VAL A 231 22.88 -9.96 -24.20
CA VAL A 231 22.34 -9.60 -22.88
C VAL A 231 23.26 -10.07 -21.75
N GLU A 232 23.84 -11.27 -21.86
CA GLU A 232 24.76 -11.82 -20.83
C GLU A 232 26.11 -11.08 -20.74
N LYS A 233 26.41 -10.13 -21.66
CA LYS A 233 27.55 -9.22 -21.53
C LYS A 233 27.34 -8.11 -20.50
N LEU A 234 26.08 -7.80 -20.17
CA LEU A 234 25.75 -6.77 -19.18
C LEU A 234 26.19 -7.21 -17.77
N GLU A 235 26.88 -6.31 -17.07
CA GLU A 235 27.27 -6.55 -15.67
C GLU A 235 26.06 -6.55 -14.73
N ALA A 236 25.08 -5.71 -15.04
CA ALA A 236 23.84 -5.56 -14.28
C ALA A 236 23.09 -6.88 -14.04
N ILE A 237 23.21 -7.86 -14.95
CA ILE A 237 22.47 -9.11 -14.88
C ILE A 237 23.31 -10.32 -14.50
N ARG A 238 24.60 -10.16 -14.17
CA ARG A 238 25.52 -11.31 -13.89
C ARG A 238 25.02 -12.25 -12.80
N SER A 239 24.31 -11.74 -11.82
CA SER A 239 23.74 -12.52 -10.71
C SER A 239 22.23 -12.74 -10.85
N VAL A 240 21.62 -12.37 -11.97
CA VAL A 240 20.18 -12.42 -12.19
C VAL A 240 19.85 -13.60 -13.11
N LYS A 241 18.84 -14.39 -12.76
CA LYS A 241 18.33 -15.44 -13.64
C LYS A 241 17.33 -14.85 -14.65
N PRO A 242 17.28 -15.38 -15.90
CA PRO A 242 16.32 -14.93 -16.88
C PRO A 242 14.88 -15.19 -16.41
N LYS A 243 14.01 -14.17 -16.56
CA LYS A 243 12.58 -14.29 -16.28
C LYS A 243 11.87 -15.18 -17.31
N LYS A 244 12.31 -15.08 -18.57
CA LYS A 244 11.81 -15.89 -19.70
C LYS A 244 12.97 -16.22 -20.64
N SER A 245 12.90 -17.39 -21.27
CA SER A 245 13.81 -17.80 -22.35
C SER A 245 12.98 -18.41 -23.46
N PHE A 246 13.22 -17.99 -24.70
CA PHE A 246 12.57 -18.51 -25.89
C PHE A 246 13.61 -18.63 -27.02
N GLY A 247 14.09 -19.83 -27.24
CA GLY A 247 15.22 -20.07 -28.14
C GLY A 247 16.47 -19.31 -27.69
N ASN A 248 17.02 -18.47 -28.58
CA ASN A 248 18.16 -17.61 -28.26
C ASN A 248 17.78 -16.27 -27.60
N THR A 249 16.50 -15.93 -27.57
CA THR A 249 16.03 -14.70 -26.95
C THR A 249 15.79 -14.92 -25.45
N VAL A 250 16.30 -13.99 -24.62
CA VAL A 250 16.16 -14.02 -23.17
C VAL A 250 15.58 -12.69 -22.68
N ALA A 251 14.86 -12.74 -21.56
CA ALA A 251 14.33 -11.57 -20.91
C ALA A 251 14.69 -11.61 -19.41
N TYR A 252 15.23 -10.51 -18.94
CA TYR A 252 15.62 -10.31 -17.55
C TYR A 252 14.82 -9.18 -16.91
N PHE A 253 14.57 -9.31 -15.63
CA PHE A 253 14.19 -8.21 -14.77
C PHE A 253 15.45 -7.69 -14.07
N TYR A 254 15.66 -6.39 -14.12
CA TYR A 254 16.75 -5.73 -13.40
C TYR A 254 16.19 -4.52 -12.64
N TYR A 255 16.63 -4.35 -11.39
CA TYR A 255 16.32 -3.21 -10.57
C TYR A 255 17.60 -2.52 -10.13
N GLY A 256 17.83 -1.32 -10.64
CA GLY A 256 19.03 -0.52 -10.36
C GLY A 256 19.46 0.36 -11.54
N ASP A 257 20.52 1.10 -11.33
CA ASP A 257 21.12 1.96 -12.36
C ASP A 257 22.15 1.15 -13.17
N PHE A 258 22.22 1.41 -14.48
CA PHE A 258 23.27 0.85 -15.33
C PHE A 258 24.59 1.60 -15.12
N ASN A 259 25.68 0.86 -15.04
CA ASN A 259 27.00 1.44 -15.03
C ASN A 259 27.42 1.90 -16.44
N LYS A 260 28.50 2.68 -16.54
CA LYS A 260 28.98 3.22 -17.84
C LYS A 260 29.30 2.14 -18.88
N ASN A 261 29.75 0.96 -18.43
CA ASN A 261 30.06 -0.15 -19.34
C ASN A 261 28.76 -0.74 -19.90
N ASP A 262 27.76 -0.97 -19.05
CA ASP A 262 26.44 -1.46 -19.47
C ASP A 262 25.75 -0.46 -20.41
N GLU A 263 25.81 0.84 -20.12
CA GLU A 263 25.29 1.87 -21.03
C GLU A 263 25.93 1.84 -22.41
N ASN A 264 27.25 1.61 -22.48
CA ASN A 264 27.97 1.47 -23.76
C ASN A 264 27.56 0.21 -24.52
N ILE A 265 27.37 -0.92 -23.81
CA ILE A 265 26.89 -2.16 -24.42
C ILE A 265 25.49 -1.94 -24.98
N LEU A 266 24.58 -1.36 -24.19
CA LEU A 266 23.19 -1.08 -24.60
C LEU A 266 23.12 -0.18 -25.85
N LYS A 267 23.99 0.85 -25.96
CA LYS A 267 24.03 1.74 -27.13
C LYS A 267 24.51 1.06 -28.41
N ASN A 268 25.32 0.00 -28.29
CA ASN A 268 26.00 -0.66 -29.43
C ASN A 268 25.47 -2.08 -29.70
N SER A 269 24.36 -2.49 -29.13
CA SER A 269 23.76 -3.81 -29.26
C SER A 269 22.28 -3.72 -29.65
N ASN A 270 21.69 -4.85 -30.01
CA ASN A 270 20.25 -4.98 -30.25
C ASN A 270 19.52 -5.45 -28.98
N ILE A 271 19.86 -4.84 -27.84
CA ILE A 271 19.19 -5.10 -26.55
C ILE A 271 18.09 -4.07 -26.37
N ASP A 272 16.87 -4.52 -26.18
CA ASP A 272 15.76 -3.67 -25.82
C ASP A 272 15.67 -3.53 -24.30
N VAL A 273 15.63 -2.29 -23.81
CA VAL A 273 15.37 -1.97 -22.40
C VAL A 273 14.04 -1.25 -22.32
N GLY A 274 13.07 -1.92 -21.73
CA GLY A 274 11.72 -1.41 -21.52
C GLY A 274 11.44 -1.15 -20.05
N TYR A 275 10.36 -0.39 -19.82
CA TYR A 275 9.79 -0.22 -18.49
C TYR A 275 9.06 -1.51 -18.06
N ILE A 276 9.10 -1.81 -16.77
CA ILE A 276 8.30 -2.87 -16.16
C ILE A 276 7.28 -2.26 -15.20
N GLY A 277 6.00 -2.62 -15.35
CA GLY A 277 4.95 -2.18 -14.43
C GLY A 277 5.19 -2.65 -12.99
N LEU A 278 4.63 -1.92 -12.04
CA LEU A 278 4.82 -2.15 -10.60
C LEU A 278 4.42 -3.58 -10.19
N GLN A 279 3.33 -4.11 -10.75
CA GLN A 279 2.87 -5.49 -10.52
C GLN A 279 3.92 -6.52 -10.95
N ASP A 280 4.44 -6.39 -12.17
CA ASP A 280 5.43 -7.32 -12.71
C ASP A 280 6.77 -7.24 -11.96
N MET A 281 7.16 -6.04 -11.54
CA MET A 281 8.31 -5.81 -10.66
C MET A 281 8.10 -6.54 -9.32
N PHE A 282 6.96 -6.31 -8.66
CA PHE A 282 6.60 -6.98 -7.42
C PHE A 282 6.66 -8.50 -7.52
N VAL A 283 6.05 -9.06 -8.57
CA VAL A 283 6.09 -10.52 -8.83
C VAL A 283 7.53 -10.99 -9.01
N SER A 284 8.35 -10.24 -9.74
CA SER A 284 9.75 -10.60 -10.00
C SER A 284 10.60 -10.61 -8.74
N MET A 285 10.39 -9.62 -7.84
CA MET A 285 11.12 -9.48 -6.58
C MET A 285 10.66 -10.44 -5.47
N THR A 286 9.38 -10.87 -5.52
CA THR A 286 8.79 -11.70 -4.44
C THR A 286 8.58 -13.16 -4.83
N LYS A 287 8.95 -13.55 -6.06
CA LYS A 287 8.82 -14.94 -6.52
C LYS A 287 9.82 -15.82 -5.77
N LYS A 288 9.31 -16.86 -5.09
CA LYS A 288 10.21 -17.92 -4.57
C LYS A 288 10.83 -18.63 -5.75
N GLU A 289 12.14 -18.85 -5.72
CA GLU A 289 12.79 -19.75 -6.67
C GLU A 289 12.16 -21.14 -6.51
N VAL A 290 11.58 -21.65 -7.57
CA VAL A 290 11.18 -23.07 -7.62
C VAL A 290 12.47 -23.85 -7.78
N LEU A 291 12.78 -24.66 -6.77
CA LEU A 291 13.92 -25.59 -6.74
C LEU A 291 13.86 -26.55 -7.91
#